data_5cc93da3c03303a978779bafa2b667d9
#
_entry.id   5cc93da3c03303a978779bafa2b667d9
#
_cell.length_a   1.000
_cell.length_b   1.000
_cell.length_c   1.000
_cell.angle_alpha   90.00
_cell.angle_beta   90.00
_cell.angle_gamma   90.00
#
_symmetry.space_group_name_H-M   'P 1'
#
loop_
_entity.id
_entity.type
_entity.pdbx_description
1 polymer ?
#
loop_
_entity_poly.entity_id
_entity_poly.type
_entity_poly.pdbx_seq_one_letter_code
_entity_poly.pdbx_strand_id
1 'polypeptide(L)'
;MWSAEYTLVTDASKEAIWKIWADVENWRQWDESVEWCLLEGEFKTGASHILKPKGGPQVNSTIMDCEPLRRFNAVTHLPLAKMEFIHELREDKDGLHVTHRVVISGALSFFFAQVIGKNTARDFPKTLSNLARVAKDSK
;
A
#
# COMPACT_ATOMS: atom_id res chain seq x y z
N MET A 1 12.96 -3.28 -14.82
CA MET A 1 12.19 -3.32 -13.55
C MET A 1 12.80 -2.37 -12.54
N TRP A 2 11.96 -1.66 -11.82
CA TRP A 2 12.40 -0.74 -10.77
C TRP A 2 11.63 -1.08 -9.49
N SER A 3 12.28 -1.01 -8.33
CA SER A 3 11.60 -1.27 -7.06
C SER A 3 12.22 -0.45 -5.93
N ALA A 4 11.41 -0.24 -4.89
CA ALA A 4 11.86 0.40 -3.65
C ALA A 4 10.99 -0.13 -2.51
N GLU A 5 11.57 -0.18 -1.31
CA GLU A 5 10.84 -0.64 -0.15
C GLU A 5 11.28 0.08 1.13
N TYR A 6 10.42 0.02 2.12
CA TYR A 6 10.72 0.53 3.45
C TYR A 6 10.00 -0.34 4.48
N THR A 7 10.68 -0.65 5.58
CA THR A 7 10.12 -1.43 6.68
C THR A 7 10.16 -0.61 7.97
N LEU A 8 9.03 -0.55 8.65
CA LEU A 8 8.91 0.07 9.96
C LEU A 8 8.68 -1.03 11.01
N VAL A 9 9.38 -0.95 12.14
CA VAL A 9 9.13 -1.86 13.26
C VAL A 9 8.26 -1.09 14.28
N THR A 10 7.17 -1.71 14.68
CA THR A 10 6.19 -1.10 15.59
C THR A 10 5.73 -2.09 16.66
N ASP A 11 5.21 -1.57 17.77
CA ASP A 11 4.58 -2.38 18.81
C ASP A 11 3.06 -2.49 18.62
N ALA A 12 2.52 -1.94 17.53
CA ALA A 12 1.13 -2.15 17.17
C ALA A 12 0.91 -3.63 16.81
N SER A 13 -0.32 -4.13 16.99
CA SER A 13 -0.61 -5.52 16.66
C SER A 13 -0.83 -5.69 15.16
N LYS A 14 -0.55 -6.90 14.65
CA LYS A 14 -0.83 -7.21 13.25
C LYS A 14 -2.32 -7.13 12.93
N GLU A 15 -3.17 -7.46 13.92
CA GLU A 15 -4.61 -7.38 13.77
C GLU A 15 -5.06 -5.93 13.56
N ALA A 16 -4.48 -4.99 14.32
CA ALA A 16 -4.80 -3.56 14.17
C ALA A 16 -4.36 -3.03 12.80
N ILE A 17 -3.16 -3.37 12.37
CA ILE A 17 -2.64 -2.95 11.05
C ILE A 17 -3.51 -3.56 9.94
N TRP A 18 -3.80 -4.86 10.02
CA TRP A 18 -4.61 -5.52 9.00
C TRP A 18 -5.99 -4.91 8.86
N LYS A 19 -6.63 -4.61 9.99
CA LYS A 19 -7.96 -3.99 10.01
C LYS A 19 -7.93 -2.65 9.27
N ILE A 20 -6.88 -1.87 9.45
CA ILE A 20 -6.73 -0.57 8.78
C ILE A 20 -6.48 -0.75 7.28
N TRP A 21 -5.63 -1.71 6.91
CA TRP A 21 -5.38 -2.02 5.50
C TRP A 21 -6.67 -2.48 4.79
N ALA A 22 -7.47 -3.31 5.45
CA ALA A 22 -8.72 -3.82 4.87
C ALA A 22 -9.80 -2.74 4.76
N ASP A 23 -9.69 -1.67 5.53
CA ASP A 23 -10.61 -0.54 5.51
C ASP A 23 -10.18 0.47 4.44
N VAL A 24 -10.29 0.05 3.19
CA VAL A 24 -9.77 0.78 2.03
C VAL A 24 -10.32 2.20 1.93
N GLU A 25 -11.59 2.40 2.26
CA GLU A 25 -12.24 3.69 2.11
C GLU A 25 -11.73 4.74 3.10
N ASN A 26 -10.98 4.32 4.10
CA ASN A 26 -10.37 5.22 5.09
C ASN A 26 -8.84 5.29 4.98
N TRP A 27 -8.26 4.85 3.87
CA TRP A 27 -6.81 4.92 3.66
C TRP A 27 -6.26 6.35 3.77
N ARG A 28 -7.06 7.36 3.45
CA ARG A 28 -6.65 8.76 3.57
C ARG A 28 -6.27 9.17 5.01
N GLN A 29 -6.68 8.40 6.02
CA GLN A 29 -6.35 8.69 7.41
C GLN A 29 -4.87 8.50 7.73
N TRP A 30 -4.18 7.67 6.95
CA TRP A 30 -2.76 7.39 7.17
C TRP A 30 -1.91 7.60 5.91
N ASP A 31 -2.50 7.67 4.74
CA ASP A 31 -1.78 7.91 3.48
C ASP A 31 -2.19 9.27 2.92
N GLU A 32 -1.32 10.26 3.09
CA GLU A 32 -1.60 11.64 2.71
C GLU A 32 -1.70 11.83 1.20
N SER A 33 -1.19 10.90 0.39
CA SER A 33 -1.29 10.98 -1.07
C SER A 33 -2.67 10.62 -1.59
N VAL A 34 -3.53 10.03 -0.75
CA VAL A 34 -4.86 9.54 -1.14
C VAL A 34 -5.91 10.61 -0.86
N GLU A 35 -6.67 10.99 -1.90
CA GLU A 35 -7.82 11.87 -1.74
C GLU A 35 -9.04 11.05 -1.32
N TRP A 36 -9.31 9.93 -2.04
CA TRP A 36 -10.36 8.97 -1.66
C TRP A 36 -10.06 7.62 -2.31
N CYS A 37 -10.64 6.57 -1.73
CA CYS A 37 -10.56 5.19 -2.21
C CYS A 37 -11.90 4.50 -2.05
N LEU A 38 -12.22 3.59 -2.96
CA LEU A 38 -13.41 2.73 -2.88
C LEU A 38 -13.01 1.29 -3.13
N LEU A 39 -13.61 0.37 -2.38
CA LEU A 39 -13.43 -1.07 -2.57
C LEU A 39 -14.74 -1.67 -3.04
N GLU A 40 -14.69 -2.48 -4.08
CA GLU A 40 -15.87 -3.21 -4.56
C GLU A 40 -15.89 -4.60 -3.90
N GLY A 41 -16.86 -4.81 -3.02
CA GLY A 41 -17.03 -6.09 -2.32
C GLY A 41 -16.08 -6.25 -1.14
N GLU A 42 -15.70 -7.49 -0.87
CA GLU A 42 -14.83 -7.83 0.25
C GLU A 42 -13.35 -7.61 -0.07
N PHE A 43 -12.56 -7.37 0.97
CA PHE A 43 -11.11 -7.23 0.85
C PHE A 43 -10.47 -8.62 0.72
N LYS A 44 -10.30 -9.06 -0.53
CA LYS A 44 -9.76 -10.39 -0.84
C LYS A 44 -9.12 -10.37 -2.22
N THR A 45 -8.36 -11.43 -2.54
CA THR A 45 -7.76 -11.60 -3.87
C THR A 45 -8.83 -11.52 -4.97
N GLY A 46 -8.57 -10.70 -5.97
CA GLY A 46 -9.48 -10.47 -7.08
C GLY A 46 -10.40 -9.27 -6.91
N ALA A 47 -10.46 -8.67 -5.72
CA ALA A 47 -11.29 -7.50 -5.49
C ALA A 47 -10.75 -6.28 -6.24
N SER A 48 -11.62 -5.50 -6.82
CA SER A 48 -11.26 -4.24 -7.49
C SER A 48 -11.35 -3.08 -6.51
N HIS A 49 -10.38 -2.18 -6.59
CA HIS A 49 -10.49 -0.93 -5.86
C HIS A 49 -10.12 0.25 -6.77
N ILE A 50 -10.71 1.39 -6.44
CA ILE A 50 -10.50 2.63 -7.18
C ILE A 50 -9.84 3.60 -6.23
N LEU A 51 -8.74 4.23 -6.67
CA LEU A 51 -8.01 5.19 -5.85
C LEU A 51 -7.85 6.50 -6.61
N LYS A 52 -8.22 7.60 -5.96
CA LYS A 52 -7.98 8.94 -6.47
C LYS A 52 -6.86 9.56 -5.66
N PRO A 53 -5.66 9.69 -6.24
CA PRO A 53 -4.58 10.39 -5.57
C PRO A 53 -4.82 11.90 -5.62
N LYS A 54 -4.24 12.63 -4.67
CA LYS A 54 -4.27 14.08 -4.69
C LYS A 54 -3.47 14.58 -5.90
N GLY A 55 -4.10 15.43 -6.71
CA GLY A 55 -3.44 16.01 -7.87
C GLY A 55 -3.22 15.09 -9.05
N GLY A 56 -3.76 13.87 -9.02
CA GLY A 56 -3.58 12.90 -10.09
C GLY A 56 -4.91 12.31 -10.55
N PRO A 57 -4.88 11.53 -11.64
CA PRO A 57 -6.09 10.87 -12.14
C PRO A 57 -6.47 9.68 -11.29
N GLN A 58 -7.75 9.33 -11.33
CA GLN A 58 -8.29 8.13 -10.71
C GLN A 58 -7.65 6.90 -11.35
N VAL A 59 -7.27 5.91 -10.54
CA VAL A 59 -6.69 4.64 -11.01
C VAL A 59 -7.49 3.46 -10.48
N ASN A 60 -7.56 2.41 -11.28
CA ASN A 60 -8.21 1.15 -10.90
C ASN A 60 -7.12 0.14 -10.60
N SER A 61 -7.27 -0.58 -9.50
CA SER A 61 -6.32 -1.59 -9.07
C SER A 61 -7.05 -2.87 -8.68
N THR A 62 -6.31 -3.98 -8.63
CA THR A 62 -6.84 -5.26 -8.20
C THR A 62 -6.04 -5.75 -7.00
N ILE A 63 -6.75 -6.20 -5.96
CA ILE A 63 -6.12 -6.82 -4.80
C ILE A 63 -5.68 -8.23 -5.18
N MET A 64 -4.41 -8.54 -4.94
CA MET A 64 -3.82 -9.83 -5.26
C MET A 64 -3.09 -10.38 -4.05
N ASP A 65 -2.87 -11.70 -4.04
CA ASP A 65 -2.09 -12.39 -3.01
C ASP A 65 -2.51 -12.00 -1.59
N CYS A 66 -3.81 -11.87 -1.37
CA CYS A 66 -4.34 -11.44 -0.08
C CYS A 66 -4.38 -12.61 0.91
N GLU A 67 -3.47 -12.59 1.88
CA GLU A 67 -3.40 -13.55 2.97
C GLU A 67 -3.62 -12.78 4.28
N PRO A 68 -4.80 -12.90 4.90
CA PRO A 68 -5.12 -12.14 6.11
C PRO A 68 -4.02 -12.20 7.16
N LEU A 69 -3.71 -11.06 7.77
CA LEU A 69 -2.70 -10.85 8.79
C LEU A 69 -1.27 -11.08 8.32
N ARG A 70 -1.04 -11.28 7.02
CA ARG A 70 0.30 -11.52 6.48
C ARG A 70 0.66 -10.58 5.35
N ARG A 71 -0.17 -10.48 4.31
CA ARG A 71 0.18 -9.64 3.16
C ARG A 71 -1.00 -9.42 2.21
N PHE A 72 -0.87 -8.41 1.39
CA PHE A 72 -1.67 -8.22 0.18
C PHE A 72 -0.90 -7.34 -0.81
N ASN A 73 -1.23 -7.48 -2.08
CA ASN A 73 -0.68 -6.64 -3.14
C ASN A 73 -1.82 -5.87 -3.80
N ALA A 74 -1.53 -4.66 -4.25
CA ALA A 74 -2.44 -3.89 -5.09
C ALA A 74 -1.75 -3.72 -6.45
N VAL A 75 -2.37 -4.21 -7.51
CA VAL A 75 -1.79 -4.22 -8.85
C VAL A 75 -2.53 -3.23 -9.74
N THR A 76 -1.78 -2.30 -10.33
CA THR A 76 -2.29 -1.29 -11.25
C THR A 76 -1.62 -1.47 -12.60
N HIS A 77 -2.43 -1.56 -13.67
CA HIS A 77 -1.90 -1.61 -15.03
C HIS A 77 -1.77 -0.19 -15.58
N LEU A 78 -0.57 0.13 -16.04
CA LEU A 78 -0.24 1.41 -16.66
C LEU A 78 0.07 1.18 -18.15
N PRO A 79 0.05 2.21 -18.99
CA PRO A 79 0.45 2.03 -20.40
C PRO A 79 1.86 1.44 -20.50
N LEU A 80 1.97 0.24 -21.08
CA LEU A 80 3.23 -0.50 -21.28
C LEU A 80 4.01 -0.72 -19.97
N ALA A 81 3.29 -0.82 -18.82
CA ALA A 81 3.91 -1.08 -17.53
C ALA A 81 2.90 -1.65 -16.54
N LYS A 82 3.42 -2.20 -15.45
CA LYS A 82 2.61 -2.68 -14.34
C LYS A 82 3.23 -2.19 -13.05
N MET A 83 2.40 -1.68 -12.14
CA MET A 83 2.84 -1.24 -10.83
C MET A 83 2.20 -2.11 -9.76
N GLU A 84 3.02 -2.68 -8.88
CA GLU A 84 2.54 -3.47 -7.75
C GLU A 84 2.94 -2.79 -6.46
N PHE A 85 1.96 -2.62 -5.57
CA PHE A 85 2.21 -2.22 -4.20
C PHE A 85 2.09 -3.46 -3.34
N ILE A 86 3.18 -3.82 -2.67
CA ILE A 86 3.27 -5.00 -1.84
C ILE A 86 3.26 -4.57 -0.38
N HIS A 87 2.37 -5.16 0.41
CA HIS A 87 2.19 -4.86 1.82
C HIS A 87 2.39 -6.14 2.61
N GLU A 88 3.36 -6.16 3.53
CA GLU A 88 3.72 -7.37 4.26
C GLU A 88 3.84 -7.12 5.76
N LEU A 89 3.44 -8.12 6.55
CA LEU A 89 3.57 -8.13 8.01
C LEU A 89 4.41 -9.31 8.43
N ARG A 90 5.37 -9.08 9.33
CA ARG A 90 6.18 -10.14 9.91
C ARG A 90 6.46 -9.81 11.38
N GLU A 91 6.19 -10.76 12.26
CA GLU A 91 6.47 -10.61 13.68
C GLU A 91 7.77 -11.31 14.06
N ASP A 92 8.54 -10.69 14.96
CA ASP A 92 9.67 -11.33 15.60
C ASP A 92 9.85 -10.73 17.01
N LYS A 93 10.96 -11.03 17.65
CA LYS A 93 11.25 -10.59 19.03
C LYS A 93 11.32 -9.06 19.17
N ASP A 94 11.59 -8.34 18.07
CA ASP A 94 11.72 -6.88 18.09
C ASP A 94 10.40 -6.16 17.88
N GLY A 95 9.36 -6.89 17.47
CA GLY A 95 8.04 -6.33 17.24
C GLY A 95 7.47 -6.73 15.89
N LEU A 96 6.52 -5.94 15.41
CA LEU A 96 5.89 -6.15 14.11
C LEU A 96 6.63 -5.34 13.04
N HIS A 97 7.10 -6.05 12.02
CA HIS A 97 7.73 -5.44 10.84
C HIS A 97 6.66 -5.21 9.78
N VAL A 98 6.44 -3.95 9.44
CA VAL A 98 5.46 -3.55 8.43
C VAL A 98 6.23 -3.05 7.23
N THR A 99 6.10 -3.72 6.09
CA THR A 99 6.83 -3.39 4.86
C THR A 99 5.89 -2.92 3.78
N HIS A 100 6.24 -1.78 3.17
CA HIS A 100 5.63 -1.33 1.92
C HIS A 100 6.70 -1.38 0.84
N ARG A 101 6.37 -2.01 -0.29
CA ARG A 101 7.26 -2.12 -1.45
C ARG A 101 6.49 -1.73 -2.69
N VAL A 102 7.14 -1.00 -3.59
CA VAL A 102 6.59 -0.69 -4.91
C VAL A 102 7.49 -1.31 -5.96
N VAL A 103 6.89 -2.01 -6.93
CA VAL A 103 7.61 -2.64 -8.04
C VAL A 103 6.95 -2.17 -9.33
N ILE A 104 7.74 -1.61 -10.23
CA ILE A 104 7.27 -1.18 -11.54
C ILE A 104 8.02 -1.97 -12.61
N SER A 105 7.28 -2.68 -13.47
CA SER A 105 7.83 -3.53 -14.53
C SER A 105 7.20 -3.18 -15.86
N GLY A 106 7.84 -3.66 -16.96
CA GLY A 106 7.38 -3.42 -18.32
C GLY A 106 8.24 -2.42 -19.06
N ALA A 107 7.89 -2.18 -20.35
CA ALA A 107 8.70 -1.34 -21.23
C ALA A 107 8.87 0.10 -20.75
N LEU A 108 7.83 0.67 -20.11
CA LEU A 108 7.89 2.04 -19.60
C LEU A 108 8.17 2.11 -18.10
N SER A 109 8.75 1.05 -17.52
CA SER A 109 8.99 0.99 -16.06
C SER A 109 9.85 2.16 -15.57
N PHE A 110 10.92 2.50 -16.28
CA PHE A 110 11.81 3.59 -15.86
C PHE A 110 11.13 4.96 -15.96
N PHE A 111 10.28 5.14 -16.95
CA PHE A 111 9.51 6.39 -17.08
C PHE A 111 8.59 6.56 -15.85
N PHE A 112 7.80 5.52 -15.53
CA PHE A 112 6.88 5.60 -14.40
C PHE A 112 7.61 5.62 -13.05
N ALA A 113 8.81 5.05 -12.97
CA ALA A 113 9.63 5.18 -11.78
C ALA A 113 9.97 6.65 -11.51
N GLN A 114 10.25 7.43 -12.56
CA GLN A 114 10.56 8.85 -12.40
C GLN A 114 9.33 9.67 -11.99
N VAL A 115 8.17 9.42 -12.62
CA VAL A 115 6.99 10.28 -12.42
C VAL A 115 6.13 9.84 -11.23
N ILE A 116 6.18 8.56 -10.82
CA ILE A 116 5.35 8.03 -9.73
C ILE A 116 6.20 7.37 -8.66
N GLY A 117 7.05 6.39 -9.05
CA GLY A 117 7.71 5.48 -8.13
C GLY A 117 8.59 6.17 -7.10
N LYS A 118 9.42 7.11 -7.51
CA LYS A 118 10.34 7.79 -6.61
C LYS A 118 9.61 8.63 -5.57
N ASN A 119 8.51 9.29 -5.96
CA ASN A 119 7.71 10.07 -5.04
C ASN A 119 7.02 9.16 -4.02
N THR A 120 6.48 8.04 -4.49
CA THR A 120 5.84 7.04 -3.64
C THR A 120 6.84 6.49 -2.62
N ALA A 121 8.03 6.10 -3.08
CA ALA A 121 9.06 5.55 -2.19
C ALA A 121 9.52 6.57 -1.16
N ARG A 122 9.65 7.83 -1.54
CA ARG A 122 10.05 8.90 -0.62
C ARG A 122 9.05 9.08 0.51
N ASP A 123 7.77 8.84 0.24
CA ASP A 123 6.71 9.02 1.23
C ASP A 123 6.53 7.80 2.16
N PHE A 124 7.11 6.65 1.86
CA PHE A 124 6.95 5.43 2.66
C PHE A 124 7.24 5.63 4.16
N PRO A 125 8.34 6.26 4.58
CA PRO A 125 8.60 6.42 6.01
C PRO A 125 7.47 7.16 6.74
N LYS A 126 6.95 8.22 6.14
CA LYS A 126 5.86 9.00 6.73
C LYS A 126 4.55 8.23 6.71
N THR A 127 4.25 7.57 5.59
CA THR A 127 3.03 6.78 5.43
C THR A 127 2.98 5.66 6.48
N LEU A 128 4.07 4.92 6.65
CA LEU A 128 4.12 3.84 7.64
C LEU A 128 4.08 4.36 9.08
N SER A 129 4.72 5.50 9.34
CA SER A 129 4.65 6.13 10.65
C SER A 129 3.21 6.53 10.99
N ASN A 130 2.49 7.10 10.03
CA ASN A 130 1.08 7.45 10.20
C ASN A 130 0.22 6.21 10.42
N LEU A 131 0.47 5.16 9.66
CA LEU A 131 -0.26 3.88 9.78
C LEU A 131 -0.10 3.30 11.19
N ALA A 132 1.12 3.25 11.69
CA ALA A 132 1.40 2.74 13.03
C ALA A 132 0.71 3.57 14.11
N ARG A 133 0.71 4.89 13.96
CA ARG A 133 0.06 5.79 14.90
C ARG A 133 -1.46 5.56 14.94
N VAL A 134 -2.09 5.47 13.77
CA VAL A 134 -3.53 5.18 13.68
C VAL A 134 -3.85 3.83 14.30
N ALA A 135 -3.02 2.82 14.06
CA ALA A 135 -3.22 1.49 14.63
C ALA A 135 -3.14 1.50 16.16
N LYS A 136 -2.22 2.27 16.74
CA LYS A 136 -2.08 2.37 18.20
C LYS A 136 -3.23 3.14 18.81
N ASP A 137 -3.75 4.14 18.12
CA ASP A 137 -4.87 4.96 18.61
C ASP A 137 -6.22 4.27 18.46
N SER A 138 -6.30 3.17 17.72
CA SER A 138 -7.55 2.47 17.38
C SER A 138 -7.92 1.33 18.35
N LYS A 139 -7.38 1.33 19.55
CA LYS A 139 -7.64 0.27 20.53
C LYS A 139 -9.07 0.28 21.04
#